data_807891bc8d5aad970f4081b663da4ef7
#
_entry.id   807891bc8d5aad970f4081b663da4ef7
#
_cell.length_a   1.000
_cell.length_b   1.000
_cell.length_c   1.000
_cell.angle_alpha   90.00
_cell.angle_beta   90.00
_cell.angle_gamma   90.00
#
_symmetry.space_group_name_H-M   'P 1'
#
loop_
_entity.id
_entity.type
_entity.pdbx_description
1 polymer ?
#
loop_
_entity_poly.entity_id
_entity_poly.type
_entity_poly.pdbx_seq_one_letter_code
_entity_poly.pdbx_strand_id
1 'polypeptide(L)'
;LVSSIISQQLAVKAAETIHGRLVDLCKGTINAKKLIKLDEIVLREIGVSGAKTRTLKGLAGAVVDKSIPIDSIDEIHDDQEIYDKLTSLWGIGRWTVEMFMMFQLGRLDVWPTGDLAVRRGWDMIHKNKEETLAKELDLKGEKLHPYRSVVAWYCYQAVHESRGLEY
;
A
#
# COMPACT_ATOMS: atom_id res chain seq x y z
N LEU A 1 -4.48 4.16 2.88
CA LEU A 1 -3.81 4.69 1.68
C LEU A 1 -2.64 5.63 2.03
N VAL A 2 -2.81 6.58 2.99
CA VAL A 2 -1.69 7.45 3.44
C VAL A 2 -0.51 6.62 3.96
N SER A 3 -0.78 5.62 4.79
CA SER A 3 0.24 4.68 5.28
C SER A 3 0.96 3.96 4.12
N SER A 4 0.22 3.47 3.13
CA SER A 4 0.80 2.81 1.95
C SER A 4 1.72 3.74 1.14
N ILE A 5 1.35 5.02 0.99
CA ILE A 5 2.20 6.02 0.34
C ILE A 5 3.50 6.26 1.13
N ILE A 6 3.38 6.38 2.46
CA ILE A 6 4.55 6.59 3.33
C ILE A 6 5.49 5.38 3.28
N SER A 7 4.95 4.16 3.21
CA SER A 7 5.72 2.91 3.22
C SER A 7 6.50 2.62 1.93
N GLN A 8 6.19 3.32 0.82
CA GLN A 8 6.92 3.12 -0.44
C GLN A 8 8.45 3.21 -0.22
N GLN A 9 9.18 2.16 -0.62
CA GLN A 9 10.66 2.11 -0.56
C GLN A 9 11.27 2.40 0.83
N LEU A 10 10.55 2.08 1.90
CA LEU A 10 11.04 2.21 3.27
C LEU A 10 10.96 0.87 4.02
N ALA A 11 11.86 0.71 5.00
CA ALA A 11 11.71 -0.33 6.00
C ALA A 11 10.46 -0.04 6.87
N VAL A 12 9.78 -1.09 7.31
CA VAL A 12 8.53 -1.01 8.09
C VAL A 12 8.64 -0.05 9.26
N LYS A 13 9.66 -0.22 10.11
CA LYS A 13 9.90 0.62 11.30
C LYS A 13 10.09 2.11 10.97
N ALA A 14 10.74 2.43 9.86
CA ALA A 14 10.91 3.82 9.42
C ALA A 14 9.57 4.41 8.95
N ALA A 15 8.79 3.64 8.19
CA ALA A 15 7.47 4.05 7.72
C ALA A 15 6.51 4.29 8.89
N GLU A 16 6.48 3.40 9.88
CA GLU A 16 5.69 3.55 11.10
C GLU A 16 6.04 4.82 11.88
N THR A 17 7.34 5.10 12.04
CA THR A 17 7.82 6.30 12.72
C THR A 17 7.34 7.58 12.01
N ILE A 18 7.47 7.64 10.69
CA ILE A 18 7.03 8.81 9.89
C ILE A 18 5.51 8.94 9.93
N HIS A 19 4.80 7.82 9.80
CA HIS A 19 3.33 7.81 9.88
C HIS A 19 2.84 8.30 11.24
N GLY A 20 3.44 7.83 12.34
CA GLY A 20 3.11 8.28 13.71
C GLY A 20 3.27 9.79 13.86
N ARG A 21 4.41 10.35 13.41
CA ARG A 21 4.64 11.81 13.42
C ARG A 21 3.59 12.57 12.60
N LEU A 22 3.15 12.02 11.47
CA LEU A 22 2.10 12.64 10.66
C LEU A 22 0.74 12.60 11.38
N VAL A 23 0.43 11.50 12.08
CA VAL A 23 -0.77 11.39 12.95
C VAL A 23 -0.75 12.47 14.02
N ASP A 24 0.40 12.68 14.68
CA ASP A 24 0.56 13.71 15.73
C ASP A 24 0.35 15.11 15.15
N LEU A 25 0.96 15.44 14.00
CA LEU A 25 0.72 16.71 13.30
C LEU A 25 -0.75 16.93 12.96
N CYS A 26 -1.45 15.85 12.63
CA CYS A 26 -2.88 15.86 12.33
C CYS A 26 -3.76 15.76 13.60
N LYS A 27 -3.18 15.86 14.80
CA LYS A 27 -3.91 15.76 16.08
C LYS A 27 -4.78 14.50 16.15
N GLY A 28 -4.15 13.35 15.92
CA GLY A 28 -4.73 12.02 16.04
C GLY A 28 -5.44 11.49 14.80
N THR A 29 -6.03 12.33 13.95
CA THR A 29 -6.78 11.87 12.77
C THR A 29 -6.28 12.52 11.50
N ILE A 30 -5.75 11.72 10.58
CA ILE A 30 -5.37 12.17 9.24
C ILE A 30 -6.63 12.25 8.38
N ASN A 31 -6.88 13.42 7.78
CA ASN A 31 -7.91 13.59 6.75
C ASN A 31 -7.45 14.58 5.68
N ALA A 32 -8.13 14.57 4.54
CA ALA A 32 -7.74 15.37 3.37
C ALA A 32 -7.67 16.88 3.66
N LYS A 33 -8.65 17.42 4.43
CA LYS A 33 -8.70 18.84 4.78
C LYS A 33 -7.54 19.30 5.67
N LYS A 34 -7.04 18.40 6.53
CA LYS A 34 -5.85 18.66 7.35
C LYS A 34 -4.58 18.54 6.49
N LEU A 35 -4.44 17.45 5.73
CA LEU A 35 -3.26 17.20 4.89
C LEU A 35 -3.00 18.34 3.89
N ILE A 36 -4.04 18.86 3.25
CA ILE A 36 -3.87 19.93 2.25
C ILE A 36 -3.34 21.23 2.87
N LYS A 37 -3.60 21.49 4.15
CA LYS A 37 -3.18 22.69 4.89
C LYS A 37 -1.79 22.59 5.50
N LEU A 38 -1.21 21.38 5.65
CA LEU A 38 0.12 21.22 6.20
C LEU A 38 1.16 21.86 5.29
N ASP A 39 2.11 22.58 5.85
CA ASP A 39 3.25 23.09 5.11
C ASP A 39 4.15 21.95 4.62
N GLU A 40 4.69 22.09 3.41
CA GLU A 40 5.60 21.08 2.84
C GLU A 40 6.92 20.97 3.62
N ILE A 41 7.39 22.08 4.20
CA ILE A 41 8.59 22.10 5.04
C ILE A 41 8.34 21.24 6.26
N VAL A 42 7.22 21.42 6.94
CA VAL A 42 6.83 20.64 8.13
C VAL A 42 6.70 19.14 7.79
N LEU A 43 6.13 18.80 6.65
CA LEU A 43 6.07 17.39 6.19
C LEU A 43 7.47 16.80 5.96
N ARG A 44 8.41 17.58 5.45
CA ARG A 44 9.79 17.15 5.26
C ARG A 44 10.54 16.97 6.60
N GLU A 45 10.32 17.84 7.57
CA GLU A 45 10.91 17.76 8.91
C GLU A 45 10.54 16.48 9.64
N ILE A 46 9.32 15.96 9.45
CA ILE A 46 8.91 14.69 10.02
C ILE A 46 9.38 13.46 9.23
N GLY A 47 10.09 13.66 8.10
CA GLY A 47 10.70 12.61 7.30
C GLY A 47 9.93 12.23 6.03
N VAL A 48 8.89 12.95 5.65
CA VAL A 48 8.17 12.73 4.38
C VAL A 48 9.00 13.31 3.22
N SER A 49 9.39 12.48 2.26
CA SER A 49 10.15 12.96 1.08
C SER A 49 9.31 13.90 0.21
N GLY A 50 9.98 14.76 -0.57
CA GLY A 50 9.29 15.69 -1.47
C GLY A 50 8.32 15.01 -2.45
N ALA A 51 8.72 13.84 -2.98
CA ALA A 51 7.85 13.04 -3.84
C ALA A 51 6.59 12.58 -3.09
N LYS A 52 6.73 12.01 -1.88
CA LYS A 52 5.59 11.61 -1.05
C LYS A 52 4.73 12.80 -0.62
N THR A 53 5.35 13.95 -0.29
CA THR A 53 4.62 15.19 -0.01
C THR A 53 3.72 15.57 -1.17
N ARG A 54 4.26 15.59 -2.40
CA ARG A 54 3.47 15.86 -3.63
C ARG A 54 2.32 14.87 -3.79
N THR A 55 2.58 13.56 -3.60
CA THR A 55 1.56 12.50 -3.69
C THR A 55 0.45 12.71 -2.65
N LEU A 56 0.81 12.94 -1.39
CA LEU A 56 -0.15 13.17 -0.31
C LEU A 56 -1.00 14.42 -0.54
N LYS A 57 -0.41 15.50 -1.03
CA LYS A 57 -1.12 16.73 -1.39
C LYS A 57 -2.07 16.51 -2.57
N GLY A 58 -1.62 15.79 -3.61
CA GLY A 58 -2.44 15.43 -4.76
C GLY A 58 -3.65 14.58 -4.35
N LEU A 59 -3.42 13.55 -3.53
CA LEU A 59 -4.50 12.74 -2.97
C LEU A 59 -5.47 13.58 -2.14
N ALA A 60 -4.96 14.43 -1.26
CA ALA A 60 -5.79 15.28 -0.41
C ALA A 60 -6.65 16.25 -1.24
N GLY A 61 -6.09 16.82 -2.33
CA GLY A 61 -6.81 17.65 -3.28
C GLY A 61 -7.95 16.89 -3.94
N ALA A 62 -7.64 15.71 -4.51
CA ALA A 62 -8.62 14.86 -5.20
C ALA A 62 -9.76 14.36 -4.28
N VAL A 63 -9.49 14.20 -2.98
CA VAL A 63 -10.55 13.87 -2.01
C VAL A 63 -11.39 15.10 -1.67
N VAL A 64 -10.79 16.28 -1.56
CA VAL A 64 -11.51 17.52 -1.25
C VAL A 64 -12.41 17.95 -2.42
N ASP A 65 -11.95 17.81 -3.65
CA ASP A 65 -12.73 18.12 -4.86
C ASP A 65 -13.68 16.99 -5.29
N LYS A 66 -13.66 15.87 -4.57
CA LYS A 66 -14.49 14.68 -4.79
C LYS A 66 -14.21 13.89 -6.08
N SER A 67 -13.08 14.12 -6.74
CA SER A 67 -12.66 13.31 -7.90
C SER A 67 -12.27 11.88 -7.45
N ILE A 68 -11.80 11.73 -6.20
CA ILE A 68 -11.62 10.44 -5.53
C ILE A 68 -12.59 10.32 -4.35
N PRO A 69 -13.60 9.44 -4.44
CA PRO A 69 -14.61 9.25 -3.39
C PRO A 69 -14.08 8.34 -2.26
N ILE A 70 -13.05 8.80 -1.53
CA ILE A 70 -12.34 7.96 -0.55
C ILE A 70 -13.24 7.44 0.57
N ASP A 71 -14.28 8.19 0.93
CA ASP A 71 -15.20 7.85 2.03
C ASP A 71 -16.21 6.74 1.64
N SER A 72 -16.39 6.48 0.34
CA SER A 72 -17.25 5.43 -0.21
C SER A 72 -16.55 4.54 -1.22
N ILE A 73 -15.21 4.52 -1.20
CA ILE A 73 -14.41 3.73 -2.15
C ILE A 73 -14.59 2.22 -1.94
N ASP A 74 -14.96 1.80 -0.75
CA ASP A 74 -15.29 0.42 -0.37
C ASP A 74 -16.60 -0.08 -1.00
N GLU A 75 -17.50 0.83 -1.39
CA GLU A 75 -18.75 0.54 -2.10
C GLU A 75 -18.50 0.22 -3.60
N ILE A 76 -17.34 0.54 -4.13
CA ILE A 76 -16.96 0.19 -5.50
C ILE A 76 -16.68 -1.31 -5.56
N HIS A 77 -17.50 -2.06 -6.30
CA HIS A 77 -17.37 -3.52 -6.40
C HIS A 77 -16.32 -3.97 -7.40
N ASP A 78 -16.06 -3.17 -8.44
CA ASP A 78 -15.04 -3.47 -9.45
C ASP A 78 -13.67 -2.98 -8.97
N ASP A 79 -12.80 -3.94 -8.67
CA ASP A 79 -11.43 -3.65 -8.25
C ASP A 79 -10.63 -2.88 -9.32
N GLN A 80 -10.92 -3.09 -10.61
CA GLN A 80 -10.26 -2.37 -11.69
C GLN A 80 -10.63 -0.88 -11.66
N GLU A 81 -11.86 -0.54 -11.33
CA GLU A 81 -12.27 0.86 -11.16
C GLU A 81 -11.49 1.54 -10.02
N ILE A 82 -11.24 0.83 -8.91
CA ILE A 82 -10.40 1.34 -7.81
C ILE A 82 -8.96 1.57 -8.29
N TYR A 83 -8.39 0.61 -9.04
CA TYR A 83 -7.06 0.77 -9.63
C TYR A 83 -6.98 2.00 -10.53
N ASP A 84 -7.90 2.15 -11.46
CA ASP A 84 -7.89 3.24 -12.45
C ASP A 84 -8.01 4.61 -11.77
N LYS A 85 -8.94 4.74 -10.81
CA LYS A 85 -9.11 5.96 -10.03
C LYS A 85 -7.86 6.35 -9.25
N LEU A 86 -7.29 5.43 -8.49
CA LEU A 86 -6.18 5.74 -7.60
C LEU A 86 -4.85 5.88 -8.35
N THR A 87 -4.60 5.09 -9.40
CA THR A 87 -3.38 5.20 -10.20
C THR A 87 -3.37 6.40 -11.13
N SER A 88 -4.51 7.06 -11.35
CA SER A 88 -4.54 8.35 -12.05
C SER A 88 -3.82 9.45 -11.28
N LEU A 89 -3.64 9.28 -9.97
CA LEU A 89 -2.93 10.24 -9.13
C LEU A 89 -1.42 10.04 -9.21
N TRP A 90 -0.70 11.14 -9.39
CA TRP A 90 0.76 11.11 -9.43
C TRP A 90 1.36 10.48 -8.17
N GLY A 91 2.28 9.54 -8.33
CA GLY A 91 2.98 8.86 -7.23
C GLY A 91 2.21 7.71 -6.57
N ILE A 92 1.00 7.41 -7.02
CA ILE A 92 0.24 6.23 -6.61
C ILE A 92 0.35 5.19 -7.72
N GLY A 93 1.18 4.19 -7.50
CA GLY A 93 1.33 3.05 -8.40
C GLY A 93 0.51 1.84 -7.97
N ARG A 94 0.49 0.82 -8.85
CA ARG A 94 -0.25 -0.44 -8.64
C ARG A 94 -0.01 -1.04 -7.25
N TRP A 95 1.25 -1.18 -6.82
CA TRP A 95 1.59 -1.72 -5.50
C TRP A 95 0.91 -0.96 -4.35
N THR A 96 0.87 0.38 -4.41
CA THR A 96 0.25 1.20 -3.36
C THR A 96 -1.26 0.94 -3.27
N VAL A 97 -1.91 0.76 -4.42
CA VAL A 97 -3.34 0.42 -4.49
C VAL A 97 -3.57 -1.00 -3.98
N GLU A 98 -2.74 -1.97 -4.35
CA GLU A 98 -2.80 -3.35 -3.87
C GLU A 98 -2.71 -3.42 -2.33
N MET A 99 -1.77 -2.70 -1.73
CA MET A 99 -1.66 -2.61 -0.27
C MET A 99 -2.90 -1.99 0.38
N PHE A 100 -3.44 -0.96 -0.23
CA PHE A 100 -4.67 -0.33 0.25
C PHE A 100 -5.87 -1.28 0.16
N MET A 101 -6.04 -1.97 -0.95
CA MET A 101 -7.13 -2.90 -1.17
C MET A 101 -7.07 -4.09 -0.22
N MET A 102 -5.89 -4.68 -0.03
CA MET A 102 -5.70 -5.82 0.87
C MET A 102 -5.90 -5.45 2.33
N PHE A 103 -5.18 -4.42 2.81
CA PHE A 103 -5.05 -4.16 4.24
C PHE A 103 -6.05 -3.13 4.79
N GLN A 104 -6.68 -2.33 3.93
CA GLN A 104 -7.65 -1.33 4.35
C GLN A 104 -9.07 -1.68 3.89
N LEU A 105 -9.25 -2.13 2.65
CA LEU A 105 -10.55 -2.51 2.14
C LEU A 105 -10.90 -3.98 2.37
N GLY A 106 -9.94 -4.82 2.76
CA GLY A 106 -10.16 -6.24 3.02
C GLY A 106 -10.51 -7.05 1.77
N ARG A 107 -10.07 -6.59 0.57
CA ARG A 107 -10.31 -7.32 -0.68
C ARG A 107 -9.57 -8.66 -0.65
N LEU A 108 -10.30 -9.74 -0.90
CA LEU A 108 -9.78 -11.10 -0.74
C LEU A 108 -8.96 -11.59 -1.94
N ASP A 109 -9.09 -10.94 -3.10
CA ASP A 109 -8.57 -11.46 -4.35
C ASP A 109 -7.55 -10.54 -5.04
N VAL A 110 -6.76 -9.83 -4.27
CA VAL A 110 -5.62 -9.03 -4.75
C VAL A 110 -4.36 -9.89 -4.79
N TRP A 111 -3.62 -9.84 -5.91
CA TRP A 111 -2.40 -10.64 -6.10
C TRP A 111 -1.21 -9.75 -6.47
N PRO A 112 -0.44 -9.26 -5.50
CA PRO A 112 0.63 -8.29 -5.73
C PRO A 112 1.93 -8.96 -6.20
N THR A 113 1.93 -9.54 -7.39
CA THR A 113 3.08 -10.28 -7.96
C THR A 113 4.32 -9.40 -8.20
N GLY A 114 4.12 -8.10 -8.32
CA GLY A 114 5.20 -7.12 -8.38
C GLY A 114 5.95 -6.93 -7.07
N ASP A 115 5.36 -7.32 -5.93
CA ASP A 115 5.97 -7.18 -4.62
C ASP A 115 7.05 -8.26 -4.39
N LEU A 116 8.26 -7.81 -4.10
CA LEU A 116 9.40 -8.70 -3.85
C LEU A 116 9.18 -9.59 -2.61
N ALA A 117 8.51 -9.09 -1.58
CA ALA A 117 8.26 -9.87 -0.38
C ALA A 117 7.26 -10.99 -0.65
N VAL A 118 6.24 -10.76 -1.48
CA VAL A 118 5.31 -11.82 -1.90
C VAL A 118 6.03 -12.88 -2.71
N ARG A 119 6.88 -12.51 -3.68
CA ARG A 119 7.66 -13.49 -4.46
C ARG A 119 8.60 -14.31 -3.57
N ARG A 120 9.36 -13.65 -2.70
CA ARG A 120 10.26 -14.33 -1.76
C ARG A 120 9.51 -15.26 -0.81
N GLY A 121 8.39 -14.80 -0.25
CA GLY A 121 7.56 -15.62 0.63
C GLY A 121 6.99 -16.83 -0.10
N TRP A 122 6.55 -16.66 -1.34
CA TRP A 122 6.14 -17.76 -2.22
C TRP A 122 7.25 -18.81 -2.37
N ASP A 123 8.47 -18.35 -2.71
CA ASP A 123 9.62 -19.24 -2.91
C ASP A 123 10.01 -19.97 -1.62
N MET A 124 9.92 -19.30 -0.47
CA MET A 124 10.17 -19.92 0.84
C MET A 124 9.15 -21.01 1.15
N ILE A 125 7.85 -20.73 0.99
CA ILE A 125 6.76 -21.68 1.24
C ILE A 125 6.88 -22.91 0.34
N HIS A 126 7.22 -22.70 -0.94
CA HIS A 126 7.32 -23.79 -1.94
C HIS A 126 8.72 -24.40 -2.04
N LYS A 127 9.69 -23.91 -1.24
CA LYS A 127 11.09 -24.37 -1.26
C LYS A 127 11.73 -24.28 -2.66
N ASN A 128 11.37 -23.24 -3.41
CA ASN A 128 11.95 -23.00 -4.72
C ASN A 128 13.43 -22.63 -4.58
N LYS A 129 14.27 -23.15 -5.49
CA LYS A 129 15.70 -22.83 -5.53
C LYS A 129 16.00 -21.56 -6.31
N GLU A 130 15.14 -21.23 -7.25
CA GLU A 130 15.25 -20.07 -8.13
C GLU A 130 14.16 -19.06 -7.80
N GLU A 131 14.45 -17.79 -8.05
CA GLU A 131 13.49 -16.71 -7.80
C GLU A 131 12.32 -16.80 -8.79
N THR A 132 11.09 -16.91 -8.28
CA THR A 132 9.88 -16.84 -9.09
C THR A 132 9.68 -15.42 -9.61
N LEU A 133 9.61 -15.28 -10.94
CA LEU A 133 9.36 -13.99 -11.58
C LEU A 133 7.90 -13.56 -11.43
N ALA A 134 7.65 -12.23 -11.46
CA ALA A 134 6.30 -11.69 -11.29
C ALA A 134 5.28 -12.29 -12.28
N LYS A 135 5.68 -12.44 -13.55
CA LYS A 135 4.84 -13.02 -14.62
C LYS A 135 4.51 -14.49 -14.38
N GLU A 136 5.46 -15.24 -13.84
CA GLU A 136 5.28 -16.65 -13.48
C GLU A 136 4.37 -16.78 -12.26
N LEU A 137 4.59 -15.95 -11.26
CA LEU A 137 3.75 -15.92 -10.06
C LEU A 137 2.30 -15.54 -10.39
N ASP A 138 2.11 -14.66 -11.37
CA ASP A 138 0.78 -14.28 -11.84
C ASP A 138 0.01 -15.49 -12.38
N LEU A 139 0.63 -16.28 -13.24
CA LEU A 139 0.03 -17.53 -13.76
C LEU A 139 -0.26 -18.56 -12.65
N LYS A 140 0.62 -18.64 -11.65
CA LYS A 140 0.39 -19.53 -10.49
C LYS A 140 -0.81 -19.08 -9.65
N GLY A 141 -1.10 -17.78 -9.64
CA GLY A 141 -2.22 -17.16 -8.93
C GLY A 141 -3.61 -17.54 -9.46
N GLU A 142 -3.72 -18.00 -10.71
CA GLU A 142 -5.00 -18.37 -11.32
C GLU A 142 -5.79 -19.41 -10.54
N LYS A 143 -5.09 -20.35 -9.90
CA LYS A 143 -5.69 -21.43 -9.10
C LYS A 143 -6.08 -20.99 -7.68
N LEU A 144 -5.69 -19.79 -7.28
CA LEU A 144 -5.88 -19.26 -5.94
C LEU A 144 -7.12 -18.37 -5.81
N HIS A 145 -7.82 -18.09 -6.92
CA HIS A 145 -9.08 -17.37 -6.91
C HIS A 145 -10.10 -18.06 -6.00
N PRO A 146 -10.91 -17.32 -5.25
CA PRO A 146 -10.94 -15.87 -5.06
C PRO A 146 -10.19 -15.42 -3.78
N TYR A 147 -9.13 -16.13 -3.36
CA TYR A 147 -8.46 -15.91 -2.07
C TYR A 147 -6.97 -15.53 -2.20
N ARG A 148 -6.60 -14.88 -3.31
CA ARG A 148 -5.20 -14.52 -3.59
C ARG A 148 -4.58 -13.61 -2.52
N SER A 149 -5.36 -12.71 -1.93
CA SER A 149 -4.89 -11.85 -0.82
C SER A 149 -4.50 -12.65 0.42
N VAL A 150 -5.21 -13.75 0.70
CA VAL A 150 -4.89 -14.62 1.84
C VAL A 150 -3.54 -15.30 1.61
N VAL A 151 -3.30 -15.80 0.40
CA VAL A 151 -2.00 -16.42 0.06
C VAL A 151 -0.88 -15.39 0.08
N ALA A 152 -1.11 -14.18 -0.44
CA ALA A 152 -0.15 -13.09 -0.37
C ALA A 152 0.20 -12.74 1.09
N TRP A 153 -0.79 -12.73 1.98
CA TRP A 153 -0.57 -12.51 3.40
C TRP A 153 0.35 -13.60 4.01
N TYR A 154 0.13 -14.88 3.69
CA TYR A 154 1.04 -15.95 4.13
C TYR A 154 2.45 -15.79 3.56
N CYS A 155 2.60 -15.29 2.33
CA CYS A 155 3.91 -14.95 1.78
C CYS A 155 4.61 -13.87 2.61
N TYR A 156 3.89 -12.80 3.00
CA TYR A 156 4.46 -11.80 3.91
C TYR A 156 4.86 -12.38 5.25
N GLN A 157 4.04 -13.27 5.84
CA GLN A 157 4.35 -13.93 7.10
C GLN A 157 5.63 -14.76 7.00
N ALA A 158 5.78 -15.59 5.97
CA ALA A 158 6.98 -16.41 5.76
C ALA A 158 8.27 -15.56 5.72
N VAL A 159 8.23 -14.40 5.04
CA VAL A 159 9.36 -13.47 5.02
C VAL A 159 9.60 -12.83 6.38
N HIS A 160 8.54 -12.50 7.12
CA HIS A 160 8.62 -11.88 8.43
C HIS A 160 9.28 -12.82 9.45
N GLU A 161 8.80 -14.04 9.54
CA GLU A 161 9.34 -15.09 10.40
C GLU A 161 10.81 -15.38 10.09
N SER A 162 11.18 -15.43 8.81
CA SER A 162 12.58 -15.68 8.40
C SER A 162 13.56 -14.62 8.89
N ARG A 163 13.07 -13.43 9.23
CA ARG A 163 13.87 -12.30 9.75
C ARG A 163 13.93 -12.26 11.27
N GLY A 164 13.28 -13.22 11.96
CA GLY A 164 13.20 -13.24 13.42
C GLY A 164 12.43 -12.07 14.02
N LEU A 165 11.54 -11.48 13.25
CA LEU A 165 10.67 -10.40 13.74
C LEU A 165 9.41 -11.04 14.32
N GLU A 166 9.26 -11.00 15.64
CA GLU A 166 8.01 -11.33 16.33
C GLU A 166 7.04 -10.15 16.24
N TYR A 167 5.72 -10.44 16.25
CA TYR A 167 4.64 -9.44 16.27
C TYR A 167 4.55 -8.75 17.60
#